data_e8700312e004f8e8120c933949f45c5b
#
_entry.id   e8700312e004f8e8120c933949f45c5b
#
_cell.length_a   1.000
_cell.length_b   1.000
_cell.length_c   1.000
_cell.angle_alpha   90.00
_cell.angle_beta   90.00
_cell.angle_gamma   90.00
#
_symmetry.space_group_name_H-M   'P 1'
#
loop_
_entity.id
_entity.type
_entity.pdbx_description
1 polymer ?
#
loop_
_entity_poly.entity_id
_entity_poly.type
_entity_poly.pdbx_seq_one_letter_code
_entity_poly.pdbx_strand_id
1 'polypeptide(L)'
;VQTALTRDQFRSGVFARDGHKCVVCGSAAAPLDAHHIIERRLWPDGGYHLDNGATLCEQHHLEAEATTLHCDRIRQLCGIKAILLPPHMEPGQPVDKWGNPILPSGMRLRGELFDDPSAQRIMAPVLALFTDRVKYPRTFHLPWSPGRTKDDCVMHDLSAFQGQEIVVTAKMDGENTTLYPDYMHARSIDYEAHESRSWIRALHARVGPDIPTGWRLCGENCFAKHSIKYEHLADYFQVFSIWNGSNRCLSWADTCEWTELLGLRTVPVLYRGPWNEAAVRACQRDQLGGDACEGYVVRLAAEFHYRAFRQVVAKFVRPGHVQTDKHWMHGPVERNGLAPRPTDPGTG
;
A
#
# COMPACT_ATOMS: atom_id res chain seq x y z
N VAL A 1 -9.86 16.28 13.26
CA VAL A 1 -10.58 15.16 12.63
C VAL A 1 -12.03 15.59 12.53
N GLN A 2 -12.59 15.69 11.32
CA GLN A 2 -14.02 15.97 11.13
C GLN A 2 -14.81 14.73 11.61
N THR A 3 -15.85 14.96 12.40
CA THR A 3 -16.75 13.88 12.82
C THR A 3 -17.60 13.43 11.64
N ALA A 4 -17.74 12.13 11.44
CA ALA A 4 -18.61 11.58 10.42
C ALA A 4 -20.07 11.97 10.71
N LEU A 5 -20.79 12.39 9.68
CA LEU A 5 -22.19 12.78 9.71
C LEU A 5 -23.09 11.55 9.48
N THR A 6 -24.37 11.68 9.80
CA THR A 6 -25.38 10.75 9.27
C THR A 6 -25.59 11.02 7.78
N ARG A 7 -26.16 10.05 7.04
CA ARG A 7 -26.49 10.21 5.62
C ARG A 7 -27.34 11.48 5.34
N ASP A 8 -28.34 11.73 6.17
CA ASP A 8 -29.25 12.86 5.99
C ASP A 8 -28.58 14.19 6.32
N GLN A 9 -27.77 14.24 7.37
CA GLN A 9 -26.95 15.41 7.70
C GLN A 9 -25.93 15.71 6.61
N PHE A 10 -25.28 14.70 6.07
CA PHE A 10 -24.36 14.85 4.94
C PHE A 10 -25.08 15.45 3.73
N ARG A 11 -26.21 14.85 3.30
CA ARG A 11 -27.00 15.32 2.16
C ARG A 11 -27.42 16.77 2.34
N SER A 12 -28.04 17.09 3.48
CA SER A 12 -28.54 18.44 3.78
C SER A 12 -27.39 19.45 3.85
N GLY A 13 -26.28 19.09 4.50
CA GLY A 13 -25.12 19.95 4.65
C GLY A 13 -24.40 20.24 3.32
N VAL A 14 -24.25 19.23 2.45
CA VAL A 14 -23.67 19.39 1.11
C VAL A 14 -24.55 20.30 0.26
N PHE A 15 -25.86 20.08 0.22
CA PHE A 15 -26.78 20.94 -0.53
C PHE A 15 -26.80 22.39 -0.02
N ALA A 16 -26.81 22.58 1.30
CA ALA A 16 -26.78 23.91 1.91
C ALA A 16 -25.49 24.67 1.58
N ARG A 17 -24.33 24.01 1.71
CA ARG A 17 -23.02 24.58 1.35
C ARG A 17 -22.96 25.02 -0.10
N ASP A 18 -23.47 24.19 -1.03
CA ASP A 18 -23.43 24.42 -2.47
C ASP A 18 -24.60 25.25 -3.02
N GLY A 19 -25.46 25.81 -2.13
CA GLY A 19 -26.56 26.65 -2.49
C GLY A 19 -27.67 25.95 -3.29
N HIS A 20 -27.85 24.62 -3.06
CA HIS A 20 -28.83 23.78 -3.76
C HIS A 20 -28.71 23.83 -5.28
N LYS A 21 -27.46 23.85 -5.79
CA LYS A 21 -27.14 23.90 -7.22
C LYS A 21 -26.01 22.91 -7.54
N CYS A 22 -26.03 22.43 -8.76
CA CYS A 22 -24.88 21.70 -9.27
C CYS A 22 -23.64 22.62 -9.28
N VAL A 23 -22.57 22.23 -8.60
CA VAL A 23 -21.33 23.03 -8.49
C VAL A 23 -20.60 23.20 -9.82
N VAL A 24 -20.90 22.37 -10.83
CA VAL A 24 -20.27 22.43 -12.16
C VAL A 24 -20.99 23.36 -13.11
N CYS A 25 -22.33 23.23 -13.25
CA CYS A 25 -23.11 24.01 -14.23
C CYS A 25 -24.04 25.03 -13.61
N GLY A 26 -24.15 25.11 -12.27
CA GLY A 26 -25.02 26.06 -11.57
C GLY A 26 -26.50 25.69 -11.66
N SER A 27 -26.89 24.60 -12.30
CA SER A 27 -28.31 24.21 -12.41
C SER A 27 -28.90 23.87 -11.06
N ALA A 28 -30.08 24.42 -10.78
CA ALA A 28 -30.94 24.07 -9.65
C ALA A 28 -32.07 23.11 -10.03
N ALA A 29 -32.15 22.69 -11.30
CA ALA A 29 -33.12 21.73 -11.76
C ALA A 29 -32.87 20.35 -11.13
N ALA A 30 -33.97 19.74 -10.67
CA ALA A 30 -33.90 18.36 -10.14
C ALA A 30 -33.68 17.35 -11.29
N PRO A 31 -33.06 16.16 -11.00
CA PRO A 31 -32.59 15.71 -9.70
C PRO A 31 -31.17 16.21 -9.38
N LEU A 32 -30.94 16.51 -8.10
CA LEU A 32 -29.60 16.80 -7.57
C LEU A 32 -29.19 15.72 -6.58
N ASP A 33 -27.93 15.31 -6.66
CA ASP A 33 -27.32 14.32 -5.79
C ASP A 33 -26.23 14.93 -4.91
N ALA A 34 -26.15 14.48 -3.65
CA ALA A 34 -25.00 14.70 -2.77
C ALA A 34 -23.97 13.60 -3.06
N HIS A 35 -23.11 13.87 -4.03
CA HIS A 35 -22.08 12.98 -4.51
C HIS A 35 -20.93 12.86 -3.52
N HIS A 36 -20.40 11.65 -3.31
CA HIS A 36 -19.14 11.44 -2.58
C HIS A 36 -17.96 11.65 -3.52
N ILE A 37 -17.10 12.61 -3.23
CA ILE A 37 -15.89 12.91 -4.04
C ILE A 37 -14.97 11.72 -4.05
N ILE A 38 -14.72 11.10 -2.89
CA ILE A 38 -14.03 9.81 -2.76
C ILE A 38 -15.04 8.78 -2.29
N GLU A 39 -15.03 7.61 -2.93
CA GLU A 39 -15.97 6.52 -2.69
C GLU A 39 -16.04 6.14 -1.21
N ARG A 40 -17.27 6.10 -0.66
CA ARG A 40 -17.52 5.84 0.75
C ARG A 40 -17.02 4.49 1.26
N ARG A 41 -16.93 3.46 0.40
CA ARG A 41 -16.41 2.12 0.73
C ARG A 41 -14.92 2.11 1.08
N LEU A 42 -14.20 3.18 0.76
CA LEU A 42 -12.80 3.36 1.12
C LEU A 42 -12.62 3.92 2.53
N TRP A 43 -13.70 4.35 3.17
CA TRP A 43 -13.68 4.97 4.48
C TRP A 43 -14.15 4.00 5.58
N PRO A 44 -13.41 3.85 6.69
CA PRO A 44 -13.83 2.99 7.81
C PRO A 44 -15.17 3.44 8.43
N ASP A 45 -15.46 4.76 8.40
CA ASP A 45 -16.65 5.38 8.96
C ASP A 45 -17.75 5.68 7.93
N GLY A 46 -17.60 5.19 6.68
CA GLY A 46 -18.55 5.38 5.60
C GLY A 46 -18.42 6.70 4.82
N GLY A 47 -17.44 7.56 5.16
CA GLY A 47 -17.05 8.72 4.37
C GLY A 47 -18.04 9.87 4.31
N TYR A 48 -19.00 9.94 5.24
CA TYR A 48 -20.00 11.02 5.33
C TYR A 48 -19.41 12.27 5.97
N HIS A 49 -18.40 12.84 5.31
CA HIS A 49 -17.77 14.10 5.71
C HIS A 49 -18.19 15.21 4.75
N LEU A 50 -18.48 16.40 5.27
CA LEU A 50 -18.96 17.51 4.44
C LEU A 50 -17.98 17.81 3.29
N ASP A 51 -16.67 17.79 3.56
CA ASP A 51 -15.61 18.03 2.57
C ASP A 51 -15.36 16.84 1.62
N ASN A 52 -16.04 15.72 1.84
CA ASN A 52 -16.09 14.59 0.89
C ASN A 52 -17.36 14.62 0.02
N GLY A 53 -18.13 15.68 0.05
CA GLY A 53 -19.39 15.81 -0.69
C GLY A 53 -19.40 16.92 -1.70
N ALA A 54 -20.21 16.79 -2.76
CA ALA A 54 -20.50 17.83 -3.74
C ALA A 54 -21.93 17.68 -4.28
N THR A 55 -22.61 18.81 -4.50
CA THR A 55 -23.92 18.80 -5.17
C THR A 55 -23.73 18.73 -6.66
N LEU A 56 -24.22 17.66 -7.30
CA LEU A 56 -24.13 17.44 -8.73
C LEU A 56 -25.52 17.16 -9.34
N CYS A 57 -25.76 17.62 -10.57
CA CYS A 57 -26.88 17.15 -11.38
C CYS A 57 -26.55 15.76 -11.95
N GLU A 58 -27.54 15.06 -12.48
CA GLU A 58 -27.42 13.72 -13.01
C GLU A 58 -26.23 13.55 -13.98
N GLN A 59 -26.09 14.46 -14.96
CA GLN A 59 -25.00 14.42 -15.93
C GLN A 59 -23.63 14.46 -15.24
N HIS A 60 -23.39 15.50 -14.41
CA HIS A 60 -22.08 15.67 -13.76
C HIS A 60 -21.83 14.64 -12.66
N HIS A 61 -22.90 14.06 -12.07
CA HIS A 61 -22.77 12.89 -11.19
C HIS A 61 -22.21 11.69 -11.97
N LEU A 62 -22.75 11.39 -13.16
CA LEU A 62 -22.25 10.30 -14.00
C LEU A 62 -20.80 10.55 -14.46
N GLU A 63 -20.46 11.79 -14.83
CA GLU A 63 -19.07 12.14 -15.19
C GLU A 63 -18.11 11.98 -14.00
N ALA A 64 -18.53 12.35 -12.80
CA ALA A 64 -17.76 12.18 -11.56
C ALA A 64 -17.62 10.70 -11.20
N GLU A 65 -18.70 9.90 -11.35
CA GLU A 65 -18.64 8.43 -11.16
C GLU A 65 -17.69 7.76 -12.16
N ALA A 66 -17.75 8.14 -13.44
CA ALA A 66 -16.86 7.67 -14.49
C ALA A 66 -15.42 8.23 -14.38
N THR A 67 -15.20 9.16 -13.43
CA THR A 67 -13.90 9.83 -13.18
C THR A 67 -13.39 10.67 -14.36
N THR A 68 -14.24 11.04 -15.31
CA THR A 68 -13.94 12.01 -16.36
C THR A 68 -14.01 13.44 -15.81
N LEU A 69 -14.84 13.68 -14.79
CA LEU A 69 -14.79 14.86 -13.94
C LEU A 69 -13.92 14.57 -12.71
N HIS A 70 -12.75 15.20 -12.64
CA HIS A 70 -11.73 14.91 -11.61
C HIS A 70 -12.12 15.41 -10.22
N CYS A 71 -11.77 14.66 -9.18
CA CYS A 71 -12.00 15.01 -7.78
C CYS A 71 -11.48 16.40 -7.39
N ASP A 72 -10.28 16.77 -7.87
CA ASP A 72 -9.69 18.08 -7.55
C ASP A 72 -10.47 19.23 -8.18
N ARG A 73 -11.02 19.03 -9.38
CA ARG A 73 -11.90 20.02 -10.01
C ARG A 73 -13.19 20.20 -9.20
N ILE A 74 -13.77 19.12 -8.72
CA ILE A 74 -14.97 19.17 -7.85
C ILE A 74 -14.65 19.93 -6.56
N ARG A 75 -13.54 19.59 -5.87
CA ARG A 75 -13.09 20.28 -4.65
C ARG A 75 -12.91 21.77 -4.87
N GLN A 76 -12.26 22.15 -5.97
CA GLN A 76 -12.07 23.54 -6.35
C GLN A 76 -13.40 24.29 -6.50
N LEU A 77 -14.38 23.69 -7.19
CA LEU A 77 -15.70 24.28 -7.40
C LEU A 77 -16.51 24.41 -6.11
N CYS A 78 -16.34 23.49 -5.17
CA CYS A 78 -16.93 23.54 -3.83
C CYS A 78 -16.20 24.49 -2.87
N GLY A 79 -15.05 25.07 -3.25
CA GLY A 79 -14.22 25.88 -2.36
C GLY A 79 -13.54 25.08 -1.24
N ILE A 80 -13.42 23.77 -1.38
CA ILE A 80 -12.78 22.88 -0.40
C ILE A 80 -11.26 23.05 -0.50
N LYS A 81 -10.64 23.55 0.58
CA LYS A 81 -9.20 23.82 0.65
C LYS A 81 -8.42 22.66 1.25
N ALA A 82 -9.01 21.99 2.25
CA ALA A 82 -8.38 20.84 2.91
C ALA A 82 -8.80 19.55 2.21
N ILE A 83 -7.85 18.86 1.57
CA ILE A 83 -8.12 17.58 0.93
C ILE A 83 -8.28 16.52 2.00
N LEU A 84 -9.49 16.00 2.14
CA LEU A 84 -9.80 14.90 3.03
C LEU A 84 -9.68 13.58 2.24
N LEU A 85 -8.88 12.66 2.74
CA LEU A 85 -8.67 11.33 2.16
C LEU A 85 -8.92 10.24 3.22
N PRO A 86 -9.30 9.03 2.80
CA PRO A 86 -9.32 7.88 3.69
C PRO A 86 -7.98 7.73 4.44
N PRO A 87 -7.98 7.35 5.73
CA PRO A 87 -6.78 7.35 6.58
C PRO A 87 -5.60 6.53 6.06
N HIS A 88 -5.89 5.51 5.23
CA HIS A 88 -4.88 4.63 4.64
C HIS A 88 -4.23 5.18 3.35
N MET A 89 -4.80 6.23 2.78
CA MET A 89 -4.23 6.87 1.58
C MET A 89 -3.12 7.85 1.97
N GLU A 90 -2.18 8.04 1.06
CA GLU A 90 -1.07 8.97 1.28
C GLU A 90 -1.51 10.41 1.07
N PRO A 91 -1.27 11.30 2.04
CA PRO A 91 -1.48 12.72 1.82
C PRO A 91 -0.66 13.23 0.63
N GLY A 92 -1.29 14.09 -0.20
CA GLY A 92 -0.60 14.67 -1.37
C GLY A 92 -0.57 13.79 -2.62
N GLN A 93 -0.94 12.51 -2.55
CA GLN A 93 -1.09 11.66 -3.74
C GLN A 93 -2.46 11.94 -4.39
N PRO A 94 -2.53 12.47 -5.62
CA PRO A 94 -3.79 12.59 -6.35
C PRO A 94 -4.44 11.22 -6.56
N VAL A 95 -5.74 11.15 -6.34
CA VAL A 95 -6.52 9.92 -6.53
C VAL A 95 -7.83 10.25 -7.25
N ASP A 96 -8.34 9.28 -8.01
CA ASP A 96 -9.70 9.38 -8.54
C ASP A 96 -10.75 8.99 -7.47
N LYS A 97 -12.03 9.10 -7.83
CA LYS A 97 -13.15 8.75 -6.95
C LYS A 97 -13.03 7.34 -6.35
N TRP A 98 -12.53 6.39 -7.10
CA TRP A 98 -12.42 4.98 -6.70
C TRP A 98 -11.15 4.65 -5.94
N GLY A 99 -10.35 5.69 -5.60
CA GLY A 99 -9.11 5.54 -4.86
C GLY A 99 -7.93 5.05 -5.70
N ASN A 100 -8.03 5.17 -7.02
CA ASN A 100 -6.91 4.84 -7.91
C ASN A 100 -5.92 6.00 -7.95
N PRO A 101 -4.64 5.80 -7.59
CA PRO A 101 -3.64 6.86 -7.66
C PRO A 101 -3.43 7.34 -9.10
N ILE A 102 -3.34 8.66 -9.25
CA ILE A 102 -3.09 9.32 -10.54
C ILE A 102 -1.62 9.75 -10.57
N LEU A 103 -0.91 9.33 -11.62
CA LEU A 103 0.49 9.69 -11.85
C LEU A 103 0.60 11.09 -12.49
N PRO A 104 1.76 11.77 -12.39
CA PRO A 104 1.99 13.04 -13.09
C PRO A 104 1.76 12.98 -14.60
N SER A 105 1.93 11.81 -15.22
CA SER A 105 1.63 11.54 -16.62
C SER A 105 0.13 11.50 -16.96
N GLY A 106 -0.76 11.52 -15.96
CA GLY A 106 -2.19 11.28 -16.11
C GLY A 106 -2.60 9.80 -16.14
N MET A 107 -1.63 8.88 -16.22
CA MET A 107 -1.89 7.44 -16.08
C MET A 107 -2.34 7.13 -14.65
N ARG A 108 -3.08 6.04 -14.49
CA ARG A 108 -3.65 5.61 -13.19
C ARG A 108 -3.13 4.25 -12.79
N LEU A 109 -2.95 4.08 -11.50
CA LEU A 109 -2.64 2.81 -10.89
C LEU A 109 -3.92 2.12 -10.43
N ARG A 110 -3.89 0.80 -10.41
CA ARG A 110 -5.01 0.02 -9.89
C ARG A 110 -5.07 0.14 -8.37
N GLY A 111 -6.11 0.79 -7.87
CA GLY A 111 -6.41 0.91 -6.44
C GLY A 111 -7.25 -0.27 -5.93
N GLU A 112 -7.72 -0.15 -4.69
CA GLU A 112 -8.43 -1.24 -4.00
C GLU A 112 -9.77 -1.63 -4.65
N LEU A 113 -10.48 -0.67 -5.21
CA LEU A 113 -11.78 -0.90 -5.84
C LEU A 113 -11.67 -1.11 -7.36
N PHE A 114 -10.45 -1.13 -7.92
CA PHE A 114 -10.28 -1.31 -9.37
C PHE A 114 -10.90 -2.63 -9.86
N ASP A 115 -10.67 -3.73 -9.12
CA ASP A 115 -11.18 -5.07 -9.51
C ASP A 115 -12.64 -5.29 -9.11
N ASP A 116 -13.34 -4.29 -8.57
CA ASP A 116 -14.76 -4.36 -8.31
C ASP A 116 -15.55 -4.27 -9.63
N PRO A 117 -16.40 -5.28 -9.98
CA PRO A 117 -17.08 -5.29 -11.26
C PRO A 117 -18.00 -4.08 -11.50
N SER A 118 -18.57 -3.49 -10.43
CA SER A 118 -19.39 -2.30 -10.53
C SER A 118 -18.55 -1.06 -10.83
N ALA A 119 -17.40 -0.92 -10.17
CA ALA A 119 -16.46 0.17 -10.40
C ALA A 119 -15.85 0.11 -11.81
N GLN A 120 -15.41 -1.08 -12.27
CA GLN A 120 -14.87 -1.27 -13.62
C GLN A 120 -15.87 -0.89 -14.71
N ARG A 121 -17.14 -1.30 -14.53
CA ARG A 121 -18.18 -0.97 -15.49
C ARG A 121 -18.41 0.53 -15.62
N ILE A 122 -18.36 1.25 -14.48
CA ILE A 122 -18.52 2.69 -14.44
C ILE A 122 -17.28 3.39 -15.01
N MET A 123 -16.08 2.88 -14.72
CA MET A 123 -14.81 3.43 -15.21
C MET A 123 -14.48 3.03 -16.66
N ALA A 124 -15.37 2.30 -17.36
CA ALA A 124 -15.13 1.87 -18.74
C ALA A 124 -14.56 2.96 -19.66
N PRO A 125 -15.02 4.24 -19.61
CA PRO A 125 -14.51 5.30 -20.48
C PRO A 125 -13.03 5.66 -20.23
N VAL A 126 -12.48 5.32 -19.06
CA VAL A 126 -11.11 5.71 -18.64
C VAL A 126 -10.18 4.52 -18.44
N LEU A 127 -10.60 3.28 -18.72
CA LEU A 127 -9.77 2.07 -18.51
C LEU A 127 -8.45 2.12 -19.28
N ALA A 128 -8.42 2.75 -20.45
CA ALA A 128 -7.18 2.94 -21.22
C ALA A 128 -6.11 3.79 -20.53
N LEU A 129 -6.49 4.54 -19.47
CA LEU A 129 -5.55 5.32 -18.67
C LEU A 129 -4.87 4.51 -17.57
N PHE A 130 -5.30 3.26 -17.34
CA PHE A 130 -4.73 2.44 -16.29
C PHE A 130 -3.47 1.71 -16.73
N THR A 131 -2.47 1.69 -15.85
CA THR A 131 -1.30 0.83 -15.98
C THR A 131 -1.57 -0.53 -15.35
N ASP A 132 -0.76 -1.54 -15.70
CA ASP A 132 -0.78 -2.85 -15.03
C ASP A 132 -0.09 -2.84 -13.67
N ARG A 133 0.43 -1.69 -13.25
CA ARG A 133 1.21 -1.54 -12.03
C ARG A 133 0.30 -1.29 -10.83
N VAL A 134 0.67 -1.90 -9.70
CA VAL A 134 -0.10 -1.84 -8.44
C VAL A 134 0.81 -1.38 -7.33
N LYS A 135 0.40 -0.34 -6.60
CA LYS A 135 1.13 0.15 -5.43
C LYS A 135 1.04 -0.86 -4.30
N TYR A 136 2.17 -1.11 -3.60
CA TYR A 136 2.11 -1.92 -2.37
C TYR A 136 1.30 -1.18 -1.30
N PRO A 137 0.29 -1.83 -0.66
CA PRO A 137 -0.59 -1.14 0.28
C PRO A 137 0.14 -0.66 1.54
N ARG A 138 -0.39 0.37 2.17
CA ARG A 138 0.06 0.79 3.50
C ARG A 138 -0.28 -0.28 4.53
N THR A 139 0.74 -0.83 5.19
CA THR A 139 0.56 -1.83 6.26
C THR A 139 0.21 -1.12 7.57
N PHE A 140 -0.89 -1.52 8.20
CA PHE A 140 -1.35 -0.97 9.46
C PHE A 140 -0.55 -1.50 10.65
N HIS A 141 -0.44 -0.70 11.69
CA HIS A 141 0.16 -1.13 12.95
C HIS A 141 -0.77 -2.05 13.73
N LEU A 142 -0.18 -3.06 14.36
CA LEU A 142 -0.86 -3.83 15.42
C LEU A 142 -1.20 -2.90 16.60
N PRO A 143 -2.29 -3.15 17.35
CA PRO A 143 -2.70 -2.28 18.46
C PRO A 143 -1.62 -2.05 19.51
N TRP A 144 -0.72 -3.02 19.69
CA TRP A 144 0.38 -2.97 20.65
C TRP A 144 1.72 -2.52 20.03
N SER A 145 1.75 -2.03 18.81
CA SER A 145 2.96 -1.51 18.18
C SER A 145 3.32 -0.13 18.76
N PRO A 146 4.45 0.02 19.48
CA PRO A 146 4.78 1.30 20.12
C PRO A 146 5.46 2.32 19.19
N GLY A 147 6.08 1.86 18.10
CA GLY A 147 6.80 2.72 17.14
C GLY A 147 5.91 3.42 16.13
N ARG A 148 4.63 3.65 16.47
CA ARG A 148 3.66 4.37 15.62
C ARG A 148 3.72 5.88 15.87
N THR A 149 3.52 6.65 14.82
CA THR A 149 3.30 8.11 14.86
C THR A 149 1.80 8.42 14.91
N LYS A 150 1.45 9.71 15.04
CA LYS A 150 0.03 10.15 15.03
C LYS A 150 -0.67 9.91 13.70
N ASP A 151 0.09 9.84 12.63
CA ASP A 151 -0.42 9.66 11.26
C ASP A 151 -0.47 8.18 10.82
N ASP A 152 -0.01 7.26 11.68
CA ASP A 152 -0.04 5.83 11.39
C ASP A 152 -1.41 5.22 11.66
N CYS A 153 -1.85 4.38 10.72
CA CYS A 153 -3.09 3.62 10.87
C CYS A 153 -2.87 2.39 11.74
N VAL A 154 -3.85 2.10 12.59
CA VAL A 154 -3.87 0.94 13.49
C VAL A 154 -4.96 -0.04 13.05
N MET A 155 -4.61 -1.32 12.98
CA MET A 155 -5.56 -2.41 12.77
C MET A 155 -6.19 -2.77 14.13
N HIS A 156 -7.36 -2.22 14.43
CA HIS A 156 -8.08 -2.50 15.68
C HIS A 156 -8.83 -3.83 15.64
N ASP A 157 -9.34 -4.21 14.47
CA ASP A 157 -10.03 -5.49 14.27
C ASP A 157 -9.05 -6.56 13.82
N LEU A 158 -8.83 -7.56 14.65
CA LEU A 158 -7.97 -8.71 14.42
C LEU A 158 -8.76 -10.00 14.16
N SER A 159 -10.08 -9.90 13.97
CA SER A 159 -10.97 -11.05 13.78
C SER A 159 -10.60 -11.90 12.57
N ALA A 160 -10.07 -11.27 11.51
CA ALA A 160 -9.64 -11.98 10.30
C ALA A 160 -8.49 -12.99 10.52
N PHE A 161 -7.75 -12.87 11.63
CA PHE A 161 -6.71 -13.83 11.99
C PHE A 161 -7.26 -15.00 12.84
N GLN A 162 -8.40 -14.85 13.48
CA GLN A 162 -8.93 -15.85 14.41
C GLN A 162 -9.17 -17.20 13.70
N GLY A 163 -8.61 -18.27 14.27
CA GLY A 163 -8.71 -19.61 13.70
C GLY A 163 -7.91 -19.84 12.42
N GLN A 164 -7.11 -18.87 11.97
CA GLN A 164 -6.31 -18.97 10.76
C GLN A 164 -4.85 -19.32 11.07
N GLU A 165 -4.18 -19.95 10.11
CA GLU A 165 -2.73 -20.07 10.10
C GLU A 165 -2.11 -18.73 9.66
N ILE A 166 -1.11 -18.28 10.39
CA ILE A 166 -0.39 -17.04 10.11
C ILE A 166 1.10 -17.30 9.92
N VAL A 167 1.76 -16.35 9.28
CA VAL A 167 3.22 -16.23 9.31
C VAL A 167 3.62 -14.87 9.85
N VAL A 168 4.61 -14.86 10.72
CA VAL A 168 5.26 -13.65 11.25
C VAL A 168 6.68 -13.61 10.70
N THR A 169 7.03 -12.53 10.03
CA THR A 169 8.35 -12.34 9.43
C THR A 169 9.04 -11.11 10.03
N ALA A 170 10.35 -11.08 9.99
CA ALA A 170 11.10 -9.89 10.35
C ALA A 170 10.71 -8.73 9.45
N LYS A 171 10.50 -7.55 10.05
CA LYS A 171 10.37 -6.31 9.30
C LYS A 171 11.76 -5.78 9.02
N MET A 172 12.18 -5.87 7.76
CA MET A 172 13.45 -5.33 7.31
C MET A 172 13.35 -3.83 7.10
N ASP A 173 14.44 -3.12 7.33
CA ASP A 173 14.58 -1.67 7.18
C ASP A 173 15.35 -1.36 5.90
N GLY A 174 14.64 -1.21 4.82
CA GLY A 174 15.16 -0.94 3.49
C GLY A 174 14.12 -0.22 2.62
N GLU A 175 14.26 -0.33 1.30
CA GLU A 175 13.30 0.22 0.35
C GLU A 175 12.34 -0.88 -0.13
N ASN A 176 11.05 -0.73 0.19
CA ASN A 176 10.01 -1.59 -0.40
C ASN A 176 10.08 -1.49 -1.92
N THR A 177 10.40 -2.59 -2.58
CA THR A 177 10.60 -2.64 -4.03
C THR A 177 9.73 -3.74 -4.65
N THR A 178 9.05 -3.39 -5.74
CA THR A 178 8.21 -4.31 -6.51
C THR A 178 8.86 -4.58 -7.86
N LEU A 179 9.05 -5.85 -8.20
CA LEU A 179 9.59 -6.32 -9.47
C LEU A 179 8.48 -6.95 -10.32
N TYR A 180 8.37 -6.52 -11.57
CA TYR A 180 7.54 -7.09 -12.64
C TYR A 180 8.44 -7.73 -13.70
N PRO A 181 7.92 -8.46 -14.70
CA PRO A 181 8.75 -9.00 -15.77
C PRO A 181 9.64 -7.97 -16.47
N ASP A 182 9.11 -6.79 -16.73
CA ASP A 182 9.69 -5.74 -17.57
C ASP A 182 9.90 -4.39 -16.86
N TYR A 183 9.53 -4.32 -15.58
CA TYR A 183 9.55 -3.07 -14.83
C TYR A 183 9.75 -3.29 -13.34
N MET A 184 10.28 -2.28 -12.67
CA MET A 184 10.35 -2.25 -11.20
C MET A 184 10.05 -0.84 -10.68
N HIS A 185 9.53 -0.77 -9.45
CA HIS A 185 9.33 0.49 -8.75
C HIS A 185 9.53 0.33 -7.24
N ALA A 186 9.85 1.43 -6.58
CA ALA A 186 9.79 1.54 -5.13
C ALA A 186 8.32 1.65 -4.67
N ARG A 187 8.10 1.82 -3.37
CA ARG A 187 6.75 2.07 -2.86
C ARG A 187 6.11 3.33 -3.47
N SER A 188 6.87 4.40 -3.64
CA SER A 188 6.49 5.52 -4.52
C SER A 188 6.82 5.13 -5.95
N ILE A 189 5.85 5.23 -6.85
CA ILE A 189 5.96 4.75 -8.23
C ILE A 189 6.70 5.75 -9.13
N ASP A 190 6.91 6.97 -8.63
CA ASP A 190 7.75 7.95 -9.30
C ASP A 190 9.20 7.47 -9.22
N TYR A 191 9.62 6.81 -10.31
CA TYR A 191 10.93 6.20 -10.41
C TYR A 191 11.97 7.27 -10.74
N GLU A 192 12.65 7.80 -9.74
CA GLU A 192 13.88 8.53 -9.93
C GLU A 192 15.07 7.56 -9.96
N ALA A 193 15.93 7.75 -10.95
CA ALA A 193 17.18 6.99 -11.03
C ALA A 193 18.08 7.42 -9.85
N HIS A 194 18.29 6.53 -8.87
CA HIS A 194 19.18 6.75 -7.74
C HIS A 194 20.23 5.64 -7.66
N GLU A 195 21.44 5.98 -7.18
CA GLU A 195 22.56 5.05 -7.10
C GLU A 195 22.24 3.84 -6.20
N SER A 196 21.51 4.03 -5.10
CA SER A 196 21.05 2.97 -4.20
C SER A 196 20.27 1.85 -4.89
N ARG A 197 19.71 2.13 -6.07
CA ARG A 197 18.93 1.19 -6.87
C ARG A 197 19.72 0.50 -7.96
N SER A 198 21.03 0.76 -8.08
CA SER A 198 21.89 0.15 -9.12
C SER A 198 21.92 -1.37 -8.98
N TRP A 199 22.08 -1.87 -7.76
CA TRP A 199 22.14 -3.31 -7.47
C TRP A 199 20.81 -4.01 -7.76
N ILE A 200 19.68 -3.45 -7.31
CA ILE A 200 18.37 -4.07 -7.53
C ILE A 200 17.98 -4.06 -9.01
N ARG A 201 18.43 -3.08 -9.80
CA ARG A 201 18.27 -3.09 -11.27
C ARG A 201 19.02 -4.26 -11.92
N ALA A 202 20.24 -4.52 -11.49
CA ALA A 202 21.01 -5.67 -11.99
C ALA A 202 20.33 -6.98 -11.60
N LEU A 203 19.80 -7.08 -10.38
CA LEU A 203 19.00 -8.24 -9.96
C LEU A 203 17.76 -8.40 -10.82
N HIS A 204 16.99 -7.32 -11.04
CA HIS A 204 15.79 -7.32 -11.86
C HIS A 204 16.06 -7.76 -13.30
N ALA A 205 17.15 -7.28 -13.92
CA ALA A 205 17.54 -7.72 -15.26
C ALA A 205 17.79 -9.23 -15.36
N ARG A 206 18.19 -9.87 -14.25
CA ARG A 206 18.40 -11.30 -14.16
C ARG A 206 17.11 -12.09 -13.92
N VAL A 207 16.27 -11.65 -12.98
CA VAL A 207 15.09 -12.43 -12.55
C VAL A 207 13.79 -12.02 -13.25
N GLY A 208 13.73 -10.81 -13.81
CA GLY A 208 12.53 -10.29 -14.47
C GLY A 208 11.98 -11.21 -15.56
N PRO A 209 12.79 -11.75 -16.49
CA PRO A 209 12.32 -12.66 -17.53
C PRO A 209 11.63 -13.94 -17.00
N ASP A 210 11.96 -14.37 -15.77
CA ASP A 210 11.40 -15.57 -15.14
C ASP A 210 10.13 -15.27 -14.33
N ILE A 211 9.76 -13.99 -14.15
CA ILE A 211 8.52 -13.60 -13.50
C ILE A 211 7.35 -13.79 -14.49
N PRO A 212 6.29 -14.55 -14.14
CA PRO A 212 5.16 -14.72 -15.04
C PRO A 212 4.47 -13.39 -15.39
N THR A 213 3.99 -13.26 -16.63
CA THR A 213 3.25 -12.08 -17.10
C THR A 213 2.08 -11.76 -16.18
N GLY A 214 1.94 -10.50 -15.80
CA GLY A 214 0.91 -10.02 -14.88
C GLY A 214 1.20 -10.28 -13.41
N TRP A 215 2.30 -10.96 -13.08
CA TRP A 215 2.73 -11.17 -11.69
C TRP A 215 3.69 -10.08 -11.22
N ARG A 216 3.85 -9.98 -9.91
CA ARG A 216 4.84 -9.12 -9.29
C ARG A 216 5.38 -9.71 -8.00
N LEU A 217 6.66 -9.49 -7.76
CA LEU A 217 7.35 -9.81 -6.52
C LEU A 217 7.55 -8.54 -5.70
N CYS A 218 7.19 -8.57 -4.43
CA CYS A 218 7.45 -7.47 -3.51
C CYS A 218 8.45 -7.93 -2.46
N GLY A 219 9.48 -7.13 -2.26
CA GLY A 219 10.56 -7.42 -1.31
C GLY A 219 11.15 -6.15 -0.75
N GLU A 220 11.99 -6.31 0.27
CA GLU A 220 12.76 -5.22 0.84
C GLU A 220 14.15 -5.19 0.19
N ASN A 221 14.49 -4.07 -0.45
CA ASN A 221 15.82 -3.79 -0.96
C ASN A 221 16.65 -3.16 0.16
N CYS A 222 17.48 -3.97 0.79
CA CYS A 222 18.38 -3.60 1.88
C CYS A 222 19.80 -3.29 1.39
N PHE A 223 20.03 -2.96 0.11
CA PHE A 223 21.37 -2.64 -0.40
C PHE A 223 21.94 -1.41 0.29
N ALA A 224 21.18 -0.33 0.34
CA ALA A 224 21.55 0.89 1.05
C ALA A 224 21.08 0.83 2.51
N LYS A 225 21.90 1.34 3.43
CA LYS A 225 21.51 1.56 4.81
C LYS A 225 20.43 2.63 4.87
N HIS A 226 19.37 2.34 5.59
CA HIS A 226 18.35 3.29 5.99
C HIS A 226 18.59 3.76 7.44
N SER A 227 17.75 3.37 8.39
CA SER A 227 18.01 3.67 9.80
C SER A 227 18.90 2.62 10.46
N ILE A 228 18.80 1.35 10.02
CA ILE A 228 19.58 0.23 10.55
C ILE A 228 20.73 -0.08 9.60
N LYS A 229 21.93 -0.19 10.16
CA LYS A 229 23.10 -0.77 9.48
C LYS A 229 23.06 -2.28 9.68
N TYR A 230 22.93 -3.02 8.59
CA TYR A 230 23.04 -4.48 8.58
C TYR A 230 24.47 -4.88 8.21
N GLU A 231 25.01 -5.89 8.90
CA GLU A 231 26.32 -6.48 8.60
C GLU A 231 26.21 -7.96 8.19
N HIS A 232 25.04 -8.60 8.43
CA HIS A 232 24.87 -10.04 8.27
C HIS A 232 23.63 -10.40 7.45
N LEU A 233 23.30 -9.60 6.42
CA LEU A 233 22.16 -9.93 5.54
C LEU A 233 22.42 -11.21 4.78
N ALA A 234 21.39 -12.06 4.65
CA ALA A 234 21.43 -13.23 3.79
C ALA A 234 21.49 -12.87 2.29
N ASP A 235 20.82 -11.79 1.91
CA ASP A 235 20.86 -11.15 0.59
C ASP A 235 20.36 -9.70 0.71
N TYR A 236 20.66 -8.85 -0.27
CA TYR A 236 20.20 -7.48 -0.29
C TYR A 236 18.72 -7.33 -0.65
N PHE A 237 18.15 -8.26 -1.42
CA PHE A 237 16.72 -8.26 -1.72
C PHE A 237 16.05 -9.47 -1.08
N GLN A 238 15.08 -9.20 -0.19
CA GLN A 238 14.39 -10.23 0.56
C GLN A 238 12.88 -10.14 0.29
N VAL A 239 12.35 -11.18 -0.35
CA VAL A 239 10.95 -11.27 -0.78
C VAL A 239 10.04 -11.48 0.43
N PHE A 240 8.94 -10.71 0.51
CA PHE A 240 7.91 -10.88 1.55
C PHE A 240 6.51 -11.16 0.97
N SER A 241 6.29 -10.96 -0.32
CA SER A 241 5.03 -11.35 -0.97
C SER A 241 5.19 -11.45 -2.49
N ILE A 242 4.45 -12.36 -3.09
CA ILE A 242 4.30 -12.52 -4.53
C ILE A 242 2.83 -12.43 -4.87
N TRP A 243 2.48 -11.76 -5.95
CA TRP A 243 1.12 -11.49 -6.38
C TRP A 243 0.91 -11.98 -7.80
N ASN A 244 -0.17 -12.70 -8.04
CA ASN A 244 -0.52 -13.19 -9.37
C ASN A 244 -1.31 -12.18 -10.21
N GLY A 245 -1.60 -12.53 -11.47
CA GLY A 245 -2.32 -11.68 -12.42
C GLY A 245 -3.77 -11.36 -12.01
N SER A 246 -4.36 -12.12 -11.08
CA SER A 246 -5.68 -11.85 -10.49
C SER A 246 -5.60 -10.98 -9.24
N ASN A 247 -4.46 -10.32 -9.00
CA ASN A 247 -4.21 -9.46 -7.85
C ASN A 247 -4.41 -10.18 -6.50
N ARG A 248 -4.07 -11.47 -6.43
CA ARG A 248 -4.05 -12.27 -5.21
C ARG A 248 -2.62 -12.45 -4.74
N CYS A 249 -2.38 -12.18 -3.46
CA CYS A 249 -1.13 -12.53 -2.80
C CYS A 249 -1.09 -14.05 -2.63
N LEU A 250 -0.04 -14.68 -3.09
CA LEU A 250 0.17 -16.12 -2.94
C LEU A 250 0.19 -16.53 -1.47
N SER A 251 -0.11 -17.80 -1.21
CA SER A 251 0.15 -18.38 0.11
C SER A 251 1.62 -18.23 0.48
N TRP A 252 1.94 -18.32 1.78
CA TRP A 252 3.33 -18.24 2.20
C TRP A 252 4.17 -19.41 1.67
N ALA A 253 3.57 -20.61 1.56
CA ALA A 253 4.24 -21.78 1.00
C ALA A 253 4.61 -21.54 -0.47
N ASP A 254 3.66 -21.11 -1.30
CA ASP A 254 3.91 -20.81 -2.71
C ASP A 254 4.87 -19.62 -2.87
N THR A 255 4.81 -18.63 -1.96
CA THR A 255 5.76 -17.51 -1.95
C THR A 255 7.19 -18.02 -1.72
N CYS A 256 7.39 -18.95 -0.79
CA CYS A 256 8.71 -19.55 -0.54
C CYS A 256 9.19 -20.36 -1.76
N GLU A 257 8.33 -21.21 -2.33
CA GLU A 257 8.66 -22.02 -3.51
C GLU A 257 9.08 -21.16 -4.70
N TRP A 258 8.27 -20.17 -5.06
CA TRP A 258 8.61 -19.24 -6.14
C TRP A 258 9.87 -18.44 -5.88
N THR A 259 10.09 -18.02 -4.63
CA THR A 259 11.30 -17.30 -4.24
C THR A 259 12.54 -18.16 -4.44
N GLU A 260 12.48 -19.46 -4.07
CA GLU A 260 13.55 -20.42 -4.25
C GLU A 260 13.81 -20.70 -5.74
N LEU A 261 12.76 -20.92 -6.54
CA LEU A 261 12.84 -21.13 -7.99
C LEU A 261 13.56 -19.97 -8.71
N LEU A 262 13.33 -18.74 -8.25
CA LEU A 262 13.98 -17.54 -8.79
C LEU A 262 15.40 -17.31 -8.22
N GLY A 263 15.89 -18.20 -7.35
CA GLY A 263 17.19 -18.05 -6.69
C GLY A 263 17.27 -16.84 -5.76
N LEU A 264 16.13 -16.46 -5.17
CA LEU A 264 16.00 -15.35 -4.22
C LEU A 264 15.89 -15.86 -2.78
N ARG A 265 15.82 -14.93 -1.82
CA ARG A 265 15.59 -15.21 -0.40
C ARG A 265 14.32 -14.54 0.08
N THR A 266 13.58 -15.20 0.96
CA THR A 266 12.49 -14.56 1.71
C THR A 266 13.04 -13.78 2.90
N VAL A 267 12.26 -12.83 3.41
CA VAL A 267 12.49 -12.24 4.74
C VAL A 267 12.50 -13.35 5.81
N PRO A 268 13.28 -13.20 6.90
CA PRO A 268 13.34 -14.21 7.97
C PRO A 268 11.97 -14.46 8.60
N VAL A 269 11.61 -15.73 8.75
CA VAL A 269 10.39 -16.17 9.46
C VAL A 269 10.68 -16.26 10.95
N LEU A 270 9.85 -15.60 11.75
CA LEU A 270 9.94 -15.58 13.22
C LEU A 270 8.95 -16.56 13.87
N TYR A 271 7.79 -16.75 13.24
CA TYR A 271 6.76 -17.69 13.66
C TYR A 271 5.90 -18.11 12.47
N ARG A 272 5.47 -19.36 12.44
CA ARG A 272 4.43 -19.87 11.55
C ARG A 272 3.57 -20.85 12.33
N GLY A 273 2.26 -20.68 12.28
CA GLY A 273 1.29 -21.53 12.97
C GLY A 273 -0.06 -20.87 13.16
N PRO A 274 -0.97 -21.48 13.95
CA PRO A 274 -2.26 -20.89 14.26
C PRO A 274 -2.12 -19.50 14.89
N TRP A 275 -3.07 -18.61 14.60
CA TRP A 275 -3.11 -17.31 15.28
C TRP A 275 -3.12 -17.46 16.80
N ASN A 276 -2.14 -16.87 17.44
CA ASN A 276 -2.04 -16.74 18.89
C ASN A 276 -1.39 -15.40 19.21
N GLU A 277 -2.13 -14.49 19.83
CA GLU A 277 -1.63 -13.14 20.10
C GLU A 277 -0.37 -13.17 20.99
N ALA A 278 -0.30 -14.05 21.99
CA ALA A 278 0.87 -14.15 22.86
C ALA A 278 2.11 -14.62 22.06
N ALA A 279 1.96 -15.60 21.16
CA ALA A 279 3.03 -16.05 20.30
C ALA A 279 3.49 -14.95 19.33
N VAL A 280 2.55 -14.17 18.76
CA VAL A 280 2.86 -13.04 17.88
C VAL A 280 3.63 -11.94 18.64
N ARG A 281 3.19 -11.59 19.86
CA ARG A 281 3.89 -10.63 20.73
C ARG A 281 5.30 -11.10 21.11
N ALA A 282 5.49 -12.39 21.33
CA ALA A 282 6.78 -13.00 21.63
C ALA A 282 7.75 -13.01 20.44
N CYS A 283 7.31 -12.66 19.22
CA CYS A 283 8.17 -12.46 18.06
C CYS A 283 9.01 -11.18 18.14
N GLN A 284 8.70 -10.26 19.06
CA GLN A 284 9.52 -9.09 19.27
C GLN A 284 10.92 -9.50 19.74
N ARG A 285 11.92 -8.91 19.10
CA ARG A 285 13.33 -9.09 19.45
C ARG A 285 14.14 -7.86 19.08
N ASP A 286 15.16 -7.57 19.86
CA ASP A 286 16.01 -6.40 19.61
C ASP A 286 17.03 -6.65 18.51
N GLN A 287 17.42 -7.93 18.35
CA GLN A 287 18.40 -8.36 17.36
C GLN A 287 17.94 -9.63 16.64
N LEU A 288 18.37 -9.78 15.39
CA LEU A 288 18.17 -10.96 14.57
C LEU A 288 19.45 -11.20 13.75
N GLY A 289 20.07 -12.38 13.92
CA GLY A 289 21.28 -12.74 13.18
C GLY A 289 22.50 -11.83 13.47
N GLY A 290 22.54 -11.15 14.62
CA GLY A 290 23.59 -10.21 14.99
C GLY A 290 23.29 -8.75 14.66
N ASP A 291 22.28 -8.48 13.81
CA ASP A 291 21.87 -7.14 13.43
C ASP A 291 20.66 -6.67 14.23
N ALA A 292 20.44 -5.36 14.35
CA ALA A 292 19.27 -4.80 15.00
C ALA A 292 17.99 -5.18 14.23
N CYS A 293 16.89 -5.42 14.96
CA CYS A 293 15.59 -5.75 14.37
C CYS A 293 14.64 -4.55 14.51
N GLU A 294 14.03 -4.11 13.41
CA GLU A 294 13.05 -3.02 13.42
C GLU A 294 11.72 -3.44 14.06
N GLY A 295 11.33 -4.68 13.84
CA GLY A 295 10.06 -5.23 14.28
C GLY A 295 9.66 -6.46 13.44
N TYR A 296 8.37 -6.64 13.27
CA TYR A 296 7.86 -7.76 12.49
C TYR A 296 6.58 -7.41 11.72
N VAL A 297 6.27 -8.25 10.73
CA VAL A 297 5.02 -8.22 9.97
C VAL A 297 4.31 -9.55 10.17
N VAL A 298 3.01 -9.51 10.49
CA VAL A 298 2.11 -10.67 10.53
C VAL A 298 1.20 -10.65 9.31
N ARG A 299 1.02 -11.81 8.68
CA ARG A 299 0.07 -12.00 7.59
C ARG A 299 -0.61 -13.37 7.67
N LEU A 300 -1.76 -13.56 7.00
CA LEU A 300 -2.28 -14.90 6.76
C LEU A 300 -1.25 -15.74 6.00
N ALA A 301 -1.12 -17.00 6.39
CA ALA A 301 -0.32 -17.98 5.65
C ALA A 301 -0.99 -18.39 4.32
N ALA A 302 -2.32 -18.39 4.27
CA ALA A 302 -3.11 -18.62 3.08
C ALA A 302 -3.01 -17.47 2.07
N GLU A 303 -3.42 -17.72 0.84
CA GLU A 303 -3.59 -16.68 -0.17
C GLU A 303 -4.73 -15.72 0.18
N PHE A 304 -4.63 -14.47 -0.28
CA PHE A 304 -5.68 -13.47 -0.12
C PHE A 304 -5.68 -12.45 -1.26
N HIS A 305 -6.86 -11.88 -1.53
CA HIS A 305 -6.99 -10.83 -2.54
C HIS A 305 -6.49 -9.47 -2.02
N TYR A 306 -5.99 -8.61 -2.90
CA TYR A 306 -5.47 -7.27 -2.59
C TYR A 306 -6.42 -6.43 -1.71
N ARG A 307 -7.74 -6.49 -1.94
CA ARG A 307 -8.75 -5.79 -1.13
C ARG A 307 -8.74 -6.17 0.36
N ALA A 308 -8.34 -7.42 0.67
CA ALA A 308 -8.30 -7.90 2.05
C ALA A 308 -7.00 -7.48 2.77
N PHE A 309 -5.99 -6.94 2.06
CA PHE A 309 -4.66 -6.69 2.60
C PHE A 309 -4.69 -6.01 3.98
N ARG A 310 -5.49 -4.95 4.13
CA ARG A 310 -5.58 -4.16 5.37
C ARG A 310 -6.22 -4.88 6.54
N GLN A 311 -6.87 -6.02 6.28
CA GLN A 311 -7.52 -6.86 7.31
C GLN A 311 -6.63 -8.05 7.71
N VAL A 312 -5.68 -8.43 6.84
CA VAL A 312 -4.93 -9.68 6.96
C VAL A 312 -3.40 -9.51 6.96
N VAL A 313 -2.92 -8.26 6.94
CA VAL A 313 -1.49 -7.93 7.06
C VAL A 313 -1.32 -6.75 8.00
N ALA A 314 -0.51 -6.94 9.07
CA ALA A 314 -0.23 -5.90 10.04
C ALA A 314 1.24 -5.90 10.45
N LYS A 315 1.74 -4.78 10.96
CA LYS A 315 3.12 -4.62 11.39
C LYS A 315 3.24 -4.25 12.88
N PHE A 316 4.34 -4.65 13.46
CA PHE A 316 4.84 -4.15 14.73
C PHE A 316 6.17 -3.46 14.49
N VAL A 317 6.34 -2.28 15.08
CA VAL A 317 7.59 -1.50 15.04
C VAL A 317 8.00 -1.20 16.48
N ARG A 318 9.26 -1.44 16.82
CA ARG A 318 9.80 -1.19 18.16
C ARG A 318 9.79 0.31 18.51
N PRO A 319 9.82 0.68 19.80
CA PRO A 319 9.97 2.08 20.21
C PRO A 319 11.35 2.62 19.79
N GLY A 320 11.42 3.92 19.53
CA GLY A 320 12.69 4.59 19.20
C GLY A 320 13.27 4.24 17.82
N HIS A 321 12.51 3.56 16.97
CA HIS A 321 12.87 3.47 15.55
C HIS A 321 12.63 4.84 14.92
N VAL A 322 13.67 5.64 14.83
CA VAL A 322 13.62 7.00 14.28
C VAL A 322 13.70 6.86 12.76
N GLN A 323 12.61 7.20 12.07
CA GLN A 323 12.74 7.66 10.69
C GLN A 323 13.51 8.98 10.77
N THR A 324 14.78 8.97 10.35
CA THR A 324 15.60 10.17 10.33
C THR A 324 14.94 11.20 9.43
N ASP A 325 14.75 12.45 9.90
CA ASP A 325 14.22 13.60 9.13
C ASP A 325 15.09 13.94 7.91
N LYS A 326 16.31 13.42 7.83
CA LYS A 326 17.16 13.47 6.64
C LYS A 326 16.85 12.26 5.78
N HIS A 327 16.14 12.53 4.69
CA HIS A 327 15.91 11.55 3.63
C HIS A 327 17.24 10.90 3.27
N TRP A 328 17.38 9.59 3.50
CA TRP A 328 18.61 8.81 3.24
C TRP A 328 19.12 8.98 1.80
N MET A 329 18.26 9.44 0.86
CA MET A 329 18.60 9.75 -0.53
C MET A 329 19.44 11.03 -0.72
N HIS A 330 19.63 11.87 0.30
CA HIS A 330 20.39 13.12 0.17
C HIS A 330 21.86 13.01 0.62
N GLY A 331 22.33 11.81 1.00
CA GLY A 331 23.71 11.53 1.40
C GLY A 331 24.39 10.52 0.50
N PRO A 332 25.70 10.31 0.66
CA PRO A 332 26.38 9.20 -0.01
C PRO A 332 25.76 7.86 0.40
N VAL A 333 25.61 6.94 -0.54
CA VAL A 333 25.02 5.61 -0.30
C VAL A 333 25.97 4.80 0.59
N GLU A 334 25.54 4.54 1.82
CA GLU A 334 26.21 3.58 2.70
C GLU A 334 25.64 2.18 2.45
N ARG A 335 26.50 1.28 1.98
CA ARG A 335 26.09 -0.09 1.66
C ARG A 335 26.03 -0.94 2.91
N ASN A 336 24.99 -1.77 3.07
CA ASN A 336 24.91 -2.81 4.10
C ASN A 336 25.86 -3.98 3.80
N GLY A 337 26.13 -4.81 4.81
CA GLY A 337 26.97 -6.00 4.74
C GLY A 337 26.16 -7.28 4.47
N LEU A 338 26.82 -8.28 3.91
CA LEU A 338 26.26 -9.62 3.76
C LEU A 338 26.94 -10.57 4.75
N ALA A 339 26.19 -11.57 5.25
CA ALA A 339 26.77 -12.67 5.99
C ALA A 339 27.83 -13.40 5.13
N PRO A 340 28.91 -13.89 5.74
CA PRO A 340 29.87 -14.74 5.05
C PRO A 340 29.14 -15.93 4.42
N ARG A 341 29.42 -16.24 3.16
CA ARG A 341 28.89 -17.47 2.56
C ARG A 341 29.47 -18.66 3.33
N PRO A 342 28.64 -19.67 3.65
CA PRO A 342 29.19 -20.92 4.14
C PRO A 342 30.30 -21.40 3.16
N THR A 343 31.50 -21.58 3.63
CA THR A 343 32.53 -22.24 2.85
C THR A 343 32.08 -23.67 2.63
N ASP A 344 31.95 -24.07 1.38
CA ASP A 344 31.62 -25.45 1.01
C ASP A 344 32.67 -26.38 1.66
N PRO A 345 32.28 -27.31 2.55
CA PRO A 345 33.25 -28.22 3.15
C PRO A 345 33.52 -29.39 2.19
N GLY A 346 34.13 -29.12 1.02
CA GLY A 346 34.36 -30.20 0.09
C GLY A 346 35.06 -29.82 -1.20
N THR A 347 36.30 -29.33 -1.12
CA THR A 347 37.34 -29.55 -2.12
C THR A 347 38.68 -29.50 -1.38
N GLY A 348 38.97 -30.61 -0.67
CA GLY A 348 40.28 -30.95 -0.19
C GLY A 348 40.70 -32.25 -0.84
#